data_d42aa3af83b068ec3d84eb615ebd83d5
#
_entry.id   d42aa3af83b068ec3d84eb615ebd83d5
#
_cell.length_a   1.000
_cell.length_b   1.000
_cell.length_c   1.000
_cell.angle_alpha   90.00
_cell.angle_beta   90.00
_cell.angle_gamma   90.00
#
_symmetry.space_group_name_H-M   'P 1'
#
loop_
_entity.id
_entity.type
_entity.pdbx_description
1 polymer ?
#
loop_
_entity_poly.entity_id
_entity_poly.type
_entity_poly.pdbx_seq_one_letter_code
_entity_poly.pdbx_strand_id
1 'polypeptide(L)'
;EVLMVAWMNEESVGLTLKTGTTWFWSRSRQELWNKGATSGNMQEVKELWADCDSDTLLVKVDSPGPACHTGNRTCFFKKLA
;
A
#
# COMPACT_ATOMS: atom_id res chain seq x y z
N GLU A 1 6.10 5.06 11.08
CA GLU A 1 6.08 3.58 11.07
C GLU A 1 5.82 3.07 9.67
N VAL A 2 6.72 2.22 9.17
CA VAL A 2 6.54 1.59 7.85
C VAL A 2 5.67 0.35 8.01
N LEU A 3 4.59 0.28 7.26
CA LEU A 3 3.65 -0.83 7.34
C LEU A 3 3.91 -1.91 6.30
N MET A 4 4.20 -1.51 5.06
CA MET A 4 4.43 -2.46 3.96
C MET A 4 5.11 -1.76 2.79
N VAL A 5 5.59 -2.55 1.85
CA VAL A 5 6.09 -2.08 0.56
C VAL A 5 5.39 -2.89 -0.53
N ALA A 6 4.98 -2.21 -1.59
CA ALA A 6 4.33 -2.85 -2.73
C ALA A 6 4.60 -2.06 -4.01
N TRP A 7 4.33 -2.69 -5.14
CA TRP A 7 4.50 -2.05 -6.45
C TRP A 7 3.26 -1.27 -6.85
N MET A 8 3.48 -0.16 -7.53
CA MET A 8 2.41 0.61 -8.16
C MET A 8 2.77 0.86 -9.62
N ASN A 9 1.76 0.99 -10.46
CA ASN A 9 1.89 1.47 -11.83
C ASN A 9 1.05 2.75 -11.98
N GLU A 10 1.04 3.33 -13.17
CA GLU A 10 0.28 4.56 -13.42
C GLU A 10 -1.20 4.40 -13.09
N GLU A 11 -1.77 3.25 -13.46
CA GLU A 11 -3.19 2.97 -13.23
C GLU A 11 -3.52 2.83 -11.73
N SER A 12 -2.68 2.13 -10.96
CA SER A 12 -2.89 1.99 -9.53
C SER A 12 -2.73 3.32 -8.79
N VAL A 13 -1.81 4.17 -9.23
CA VAL A 13 -1.67 5.53 -8.68
C VAL A 13 -2.93 6.33 -8.95
N GLY A 14 -3.46 6.28 -10.17
CA GLY A 14 -4.69 6.97 -10.54
C GLY A 14 -5.88 6.52 -9.71
N LEU A 15 -6.03 5.21 -9.50
CA LEU A 15 -7.09 4.65 -8.66
C LEU A 15 -6.94 5.06 -7.20
N THR A 16 -5.71 5.08 -6.69
CA THR A 16 -5.43 5.52 -5.31
C THR A 16 -5.86 6.96 -5.11
N LEU A 17 -5.52 7.84 -6.04
CA LEU A 17 -5.92 9.26 -5.98
C LEU A 17 -7.43 9.43 -6.12
N LYS A 18 -8.07 8.65 -6.98
CA LYS A 18 -9.49 8.75 -7.26
C LYS A 18 -10.35 8.22 -6.11
N THR A 19 -9.97 7.09 -5.54
CA THR A 19 -10.80 6.41 -4.53
C THR A 19 -10.45 6.80 -3.09
N GLY A 20 -9.25 7.33 -2.85
CA GLY A 20 -8.78 7.64 -1.50
C GLY A 20 -8.36 6.43 -0.70
N THR A 21 -8.26 5.26 -1.32
CA THR A 21 -7.76 4.02 -0.71
C THR A 21 -6.60 3.49 -1.54
N THR A 22 -5.73 2.66 -0.93
CA THR A 22 -4.53 2.22 -1.61
C THR A 22 -4.80 1.14 -2.65
N TRP A 23 -4.30 1.36 -3.86
CA TRP A 23 -4.29 0.40 -4.96
C TRP A 23 -2.85 0.13 -5.37
N PHE A 24 -2.56 -1.12 -5.65
CA PHE A 24 -1.22 -1.58 -5.99
C PHE A 24 -1.24 -2.40 -7.28
N TRP A 25 -0.05 -2.68 -7.79
CA TRP A 25 0.15 -3.52 -8.96
C TRP A 25 0.84 -4.82 -8.55
N SER A 26 0.20 -5.96 -8.81
CA SER A 26 0.82 -7.26 -8.60
C SER A 26 1.65 -7.65 -9.81
N ARG A 27 2.97 -7.67 -9.67
CA ARG A 27 3.89 -8.03 -10.75
C ARG A 27 3.76 -9.50 -11.12
N SER A 28 3.57 -10.36 -10.13
CA SER A 28 3.45 -11.82 -10.35
C SER A 28 2.15 -12.21 -11.01
N ARG A 29 1.03 -11.54 -10.65
CA ARG A 29 -0.28 -11.83 -11.21
C ARG A 29 -0.65 -10.97 -12.40
N GLN A 30 0.11 -9.90 -12.66
CA GLN A 30 -0.18 -8.92 -13.71
C GLN A 30 -1.59 -8.33 -13.56
N GLU A 31 -1.93 -7.91 -12.34
CA GLU A 31 -3.25 -7.35 -12.05
C GLU A 31 -3.19 -6.27 -10.96
N LEU A 32 -4.17 -5.39 -10.99
CA LEU A 32 -4.39 -4.39 -9.94
C LEU A 32 -5.02 -5.06 -8.72
N TRP A 33 -4.67 -4.54 -7.53
CA TRP A 33 -5.36 -4.98 -6.32
C TRP A 33 -5.54 -3.81 -5.35
N ASN A 34 -6.71 -3.80 -4.71
CA ASN A 34 -7.08 -2.81 -3.71
C ASN A 34 -6.82 -3.42 -2.33
N LYS A 35 -5.94 -2.79 -1.56
CA LYS A 35 -5.60 -3.28 -0.23
C LYS A 35 -6.83 -3.33 0.65
N GLY A 36 -7.11 -4.49 1.21
CA GLY A 36 -8.24 -4.68 2.11
C GLY A 36 -9.55 -5.07 1.42
N ALA A 37 -9.60 -5.18 0.09
CA ALA A 37 -10.84 -5.53 -0.61
C ALA A 37 -11.37 -6.90 -0.20
N THR A 38 -10.49 -7.85 0.08
CA THR A 38 -10.85 -9.21 0.52
C THR A 38 -10.85 -9.33 2.04
N SER A 39 -9.81 -8.83 2.70
CA SER A 39 -9.63 -8.96 4.15
C SER A 39 -10.49 -7.99 4.98
N GLY A 40 -10.96 -6.91 4.37
CA GLY A 40 -11.64 -5.82 5.06
C GLY A 40 -10.68 -4.82 5.70
N ASN A 41 -9.37 -5.05 5.64
CA ASN A 41 -8.36 -4.18 6.25
C ASN A 41 -7.91 -3.11 5.26
N MET A 42 -8.82 -2.16 4.98
CA MET A 42 -8.58 -1.06 4.04
C MET A 42 -7.57 -0.07 4.59
N GLN A 43 -6.87 0.63 3.68
CA GLN A 43 -5.97 1.72 4.03
C GLN A 43 -6.52 3.00 3.39
N GLU A 44 -6.89 3.96 4.23
CA GLU A 44 -7.36 5.26 3.77
C GLU A 44 -6.17 6.19 3.58
N VAL A 45 -6.05 6.76 2.39
CA VAL A 45 -4.93 7.65 2.04
C VAL A 45 -5.11 9.00 2.71
N LYS A 46 -4.09 9.43 3.45
CA LYS A 46 -4.02 10.75 4.06
C LYS A 46 -3.11 11.69 3.26
N GLU A 47 -1.96 11.18 2.80
CA GLU A 47 -1.00 11.94 2.01
C GLU A 47 -0.32 11.03 1.01
N LEU A 48 0.05 11.59 -0.12
CA LEU A 48 0.81 10.88 -1.16
C LEU A 48 1.95 11.79 -1.63
N TRP A 49 3.18 11.31 -1.49
CA TRP A 49 4.40 12.04 -1.82
C TRP A 49 5.23 11.25 -2.82
N ALA A 50 5.80 11.95 -3.79
CA ALA A 50 6.80 11.36 -4.67
C ALA A 50 8.19 11.76 -4.17
N ASP A 51 9.17 10.87 -4.33
CA ASP A 51 10.55 11.18 -3.96
C ASP A 51 11.23 12.06 -5.02
N CYS A 52 12.51 12.38 -4.81
CA CYS A 52 13.22 13.41 -5.59
C CYS A 52 13.32 13.12 -7.10
N ASP A 53 13.35 11.86 -7.50
CA ASP A 53 13.40 11.45 -8.91
C ASP A 53 12.08 10.81 -9.40
N SER A 54 11.04 10.86 -8.58
CA SER A 54 9.68 10.43 -8.91
C SER A 54 9.56 8.96 -9.31
N ASP A 55 10.40 8.10 -8.76
CA ASP A 55 10.31 6.65 -8.99
C ASP A 55 9.78 5.88 -7.78
N THR A 56 9.59 6.55 -6.64
CA THR A 56 9.14 5.96 -5.39
C THR A 56 8.08 6.86 -4.76
N LEU A 57 7.04 6.25 -4.22
CA LEU A 57 5.96 6.97 -3.57
C LEU A 57 5.91 6.64 -2.08
N LEU A 58 5.70 7.67 -1.27
CA LEU A 58 5.39 7.51 0.14
C LEU A 58 3.90 7.76 0.32
N VAL A 59 3.17 6.73 0.73
CA VAL A 59 1.73 6.83 0.97
C VAL A 59 1.51 6.81 2.47
N LYS A 60 1.05 7.91 3.02
CA LYS A 60 0.64 7.97 4.44
C LYS A 60 -0.82 7.61 4.53
N VAL A 61 -1.12 6.62 5.37
CA VAL A 61 -2.45 6.02 5.43
C VAL A 61 -2.96 5.94 6.87
N ASP A 62 -4.27 5.89 7.00
CA ASP A 62 -4.95 5.38 8.18
C ASP A 62 -5.23 3.91 7.92
N SER A 63 -4.63 3.04 8.73
CA SER A 63 -4.75 1.58 8.59
C SER A 63 -5.21 1.01 9.93
N PRO A 64 -6.52 1.01 10.21
CA PRO A 64 -7.04 0.56 11.50
C PRO A 64 -6.83 -0.93 11.73
N GLY A 65 -6.81 -1.72 10.64
CA GLY A 65 -6.52 -3.14 10.72
C GLY A 65 -5.05 -3.46 10.39
N PRO A 66 -4.64 -4.74 10.53
CA PRO A 66 -3.28 -5.15 10.21
C PRO A 66 -2.96 -4.98 8.72
N ALA A 67 -1.76 -4.49 8.42
CA ALA A 67 -1.32 -4.32 7.04
C ALA A 67 -0.83 -5.64 6.43
N CYS A 68 -0.26 -6.52 7.25
CA CYS A 68 0.31 -7.77 6.78
C CYS A 68 -0.77 -8.87 6.67
N HIS A 69 -0.67 -9.72 5.63
CA HIS A 69 -1.58 -10.85 5.45
C HIS A 69 -1.48 -11.88 6.58
N THR A 70 -0.39 -11.86 7.36
CA THR A 70 -0.19 -12.74 8.52
C THR A 70 -1.00 -12.30 9.75
N GLY A 71 -1.65 -11.13 9.69
CA GLY A 71 -2.36 -10.54 10.81
C GLY A 71 -1.51 -9.59 11.64
N ASN A 72 -0.23 -9.41 11.34
CA ASN A 72 0.61 -8.44 12.01
C ASN A 72 0.31 -7.03 11.52
N ARG A 73 0.44 -6.04 12.41
CA ARG A 73 0.19 -4.64 12.07
C ARG A 73 1.06 -4.17 10.92
N THR A 74 2.36 -4.52 10.94
CA THR A 74 3.32 -4.19 9.88
C THR A 74 3.90 -5.47 9.30
N CYS A 75 4.30 -5.40 8.03
CA CYS A 75 5.02 -6.49 7.38
C CYS A 75 6.46 -6.62 7.92
N PHE A 76 6.96 -5.60 8.60
CA PHE A 76 8.33 -5.55 9.10
C PHE A 76 8.39 -5.95 10.58
N PHE A 77 8.21 -7.23 10.86
CA PHE A 77 8.21 -7.77 12.21
C PHE A 77 9.35 -8.76 12.49
N LYS A 78 10.19 -9.03 11.51
CA LYS A 78 11.34 -9.94 11.66
C LYS A 78 12.61 -9.12 11.83
N LYS A 79 13.08 -8.98 13.05
CA LYS A 79 14.32 -8.25 13.34
C LYS A 79 15.52 -9.12 13.00
N LEU A 80 16.40 -8.64 12.11
CA LEU A 80 17.60 -9.36 11.68
C LEU A 80 18.86 -8.87 12.38
N ALA A 81 18.83 -7.65 12.90
CA ALA A 81 19.99 -7.05 13.58
C ALA A 81 19.57 -6.10 14.68
#